data_88bfa37f555b205f75cd87f011a0ba99
#
_entry.id   88bfa37f555b205f75cd87f011a0ba99
#
_cell.length_a   1.000
_cell.length_b   1.000
_cell.length_c   1.000
_cell.angle_alpha   90.00
_cell.angle_beta   90.00
_cell.angle_gamma   90.00
#
_symmetry.space_group_name_H-M   'P 1'
#
loop_
_entity.id
_entity.type
_entity.pdbx_description
1 polymer ?
#
loop_
_entity_poly.entity_id
_entity_poly.type
_entity_poly.pdbx_seq_one_letter_code
_entity_poly.pdbx_strand_id
1 'polypeptide(L)'
;RGLGDVYKRQNTYTADNILRIAKRFNNQKRTYLLVNPLQAKHIPVSPKASLGMMKALGDMLANKYPDTKLVIGFAETATAIGAVVAESFSSKCVYIHTTRENVSGVVQWVQFMEEHSHATEQSLVGDNLSAWISATDSVVFVDDEISTGKTLTNMIEQLKYKYPQLKSKKIVAASLLNRVSEEDERKLITAGIVCEYLLKL
;
A
#
# COMPACT_ATOMS: atom_id res chain seq x y z
N ARG A 1 -35.95 1.27 22.51
CA ARG A 1 -36.33 0.69 21.20
C ARG A 1 -35.70 1.54 20.14
N GLY A 2 -34.71 1.03 19.42
CA GLY A 2 -34.01 1.67 18.35
C GLY A 2 -32.77 0.85 18.06
N LEU A 3 -32.93 -0.30 17.43
CA LEU A 3 -31.84 -1.06 16.83
C LEU A 3 -31.25 -0.20 15.72
N GLY A 4 -30.09 0.37 15.99
CA GLY A 4 -29.28 0.99 14.94
C GLY A 4 -28.91 -0.08 13.94
N ASP A 5 -29.42 0.04 12.75
CA ASP A 5 -28.97 -0.73 11.59
C ASP A 5 -27.47 -0.51 11.42
N VAL A 6 -26.70 -1.50 11.85
CA VAL A 6 -25.32 -1.63 11.44
C VAL A 6 -25.38 -1.93 9.93
N TYR A 7 -25.32 -0.89 9.12
CA TYR A 7 -25.05 -1.03 7.70
C TYR A 7 -23.69 -1.73 7.58
N LYS A 8 -23.71 -3.04 7.47
CA LYS A 8 -22.63 -3.79 6.82
C LYS A 8 -22.58 -3.24 5.40
N ARG A 9 -21.69 -2.27 5.13
CA ARG A 9 -21.33 -1.94 3.75
C ARG A 9 -20.85 -3.25 3.14
N GLN A 10 -21.70 -3.88 2.34
CA GLN A 10 -21.27 -4.99 1.50
C GLN A 10 -20.10 -4.46 0.67
N ASN A 11 -18.97 -5.15 0.78
CA ASN A 11 -17.81 -4.81 -0.03
C ASN A 11 -18.25 -4.93 -1.50
N THR A 12 -18.32 -3.81 -2.19
CA THR A 12 -18.79 -3.73 -3.59
C THR A 12 -17.79 -4.41 -4.54
N TYR A 13 -16.57 -4.67 -4.06
CA TYR A 13 -15.46 -5.24 -4.83
C TYR A 13 -15.25 -6.69 -4.46
N THR A 14 -15.56 -7.56 -5.43
CA THR A 14 -15.46 -9.02 -5.32
C THR A 14 -14.47 -9.54 -6.36
N ALA A 15 -14.08 -10.81 -6.26
CA ALA A 15 -13.20 -11.44 -7.24
C ALA A 15 -13.77 -11.31 -8.68
N ASP A 16 -15.08 -11.39 -8.84
CA ASP A 16 -15.72 -11.34 -10.17
C ASP A 16 -15.56 -9.99 -10.86
N ASN A 17 -15.47 -8.90 -10.10
CA ASN A 17 -15.41 -7.56 -10.69
C ASN A 17 -14.02 -6.92 -10.69
N ILE A 18 -13.11 -7.31 -9.77
CA ILE A 18 -11.75 -6.74 -9.71
C ILE A 18 -10.62 -7.73 -9.98
N LEU A 19 -10.94 -8.95 -10.42
CA LEU A 19 -9.92 -9.96 -10.67
C LEU A 19 -10.09 -10.61 -12.04
N ARG A 20 -9.00 -10.76 -12.77
CA ARG A 20 -8.90 -11.53 -14.01
C ARG A 20 -7.61 -12.34 -13.99
N ILE A 21 -7.61 -13.45 -14.70
CA ILE A 21 -6.42 -14.26 -14.92
C ILE A 21 -5.89 -13.94 -16.31
N ALA A 22 -4.63 -13.53 -16.38
CA ALA A 22 -3.93 -13.30 -17.64
C ALA A 22 -2.80 -14.33 -17.80
N LYS A 23 -2.68 -14.90 -18.99
CA LYS A 23 -1.58 -15.80 -19.34
C LYS A 23 -0.32 -14.98 -19.58
N ARG A 24 0.80 -15.39 -18.97
CA ARG A 24 2.10 -14.80 -19.27
C ARG A 24 2.70 -15.43 -20.54
N PHE A 25 3.18 -14.59 -21.43
CA PHE A 25 3.90 -15.06 -22.62
C PHE A 25 5.35 -15.37 -22.23
N ASN A 26 5.87 -16.50 -22.68
CA ASN A 26 7.27 -16.92 -22.49
C ASN A 26 7.79 -16.97 -21.04
N ASN A 27 6.95 -17.19 -20.06
CA ASN A 27 7.39 -17.38 -18.68
C ASN A 27 7.00 -18.75 -18.15
N GLN A 28 7.98 -19.67 -18.11
CA GLN A 28 7.76 -21.06 -17.66
C GLN A 28 7.60 -21.20 -16.14
N LYS A 29 8.13 -20.25 -15.35
CA LYS A 29 8.06 -20.29 -13.88
C LYS A 29 6.76 -19.74 -13.32
N ARG A 30 6.14 -18.77 -14.02
CA ARG A 30 4.86 -18.20 -13.66
C ARG A 30 4.01 -18.07 -14.91
N THR A 31 3.19 -19.06 -15.17
CA THR A 31 2.38 -19.16 -16.40
C THR A 31 1.22 -18.19 -16.46
N TYR A 32 0.78 -17.71 -15.33
CA TYR A 32 -0.32 -16.72 -15.23
C TYR A 32 0.00 -15.63 -14.23
N LEU A 33 -0.76 -14.55 -14.30
CA LEU A 33 -0.80 -13.50 -13.29
C LEU A 33 -2.24 -13.09 -13.04
N LEU A 34 -2.49 -12.59 -11.84
CA LEU A 34 -3.74 -11.94 -11.50
C LEU A 34 -3.67 -10.49 -11.95
N VAL A 35 -4.71 -10.02 -12.57
CA VAL A 35 -4.82 -8.65 -13.10
C VAL A 35 -6.10 -8.04 -12.55
N ASN A 36 -5.96 -6.86 -11.95
CA ASN A 36 -7.10 -6.05 -11.59
C ASN A 36 -7.45 -5.14 -12.78
N PRO A 37 -8.59 -5.36 -13.47
CA PRO A 37 -8.95 -4.57 -14.64
C PRO A 37 -9.24 -3.10 -14.31
N LEU A 38 -9.57 -2.78 -13.06
CA LEU A 38 -9.84 -1.39 -12.64
C LEU A 38 -8.58 -0.61 -12.28
N GLN A 39 -7.41 -1.24 -12.26
CA GLN A 39 -6.16 -0.59 -11.87
C GLN A 39 -5.58 0.31 -12.96
N ALA A 40 -6.08 0.25 -14.18
CA ALA A 40 -5.61 1.02 -15.35
C ALA A 40 -4.13 0.75 -15.73
N LYS A 41 -3.58 -0.38 -15.31
CA LYS A 41 -2.16 -0.70 -15.56
C LYS A 41 -1.93 -1.37 -16.91
N HIS A 42 -2.79 -2.33 -17.29
CA HIS A 42 -2.58 -3.18 -18.46
C HIS A 42 -3.66 -3.02 -19.52
N ILE A 43 -4.82 -2.58 -19.13
CA ILE A 43 -5.96 -2.37 -20.01
C ILE A 43 -6.59 -1.01 -19.75
N PRO A 44 -7.17 -0.36 -20.77
CA PRO A 44 -7.92 0.87 -20.59
C PRO A 44 -9.14 0.64 -19.68
N VAL A 45 -9.40 1.60 -18.81
CA VAL A 45 -10.54 1.57 -17.88
C VAL A 45 -11.13 2.97 -17.75
N SER A 46 -12.43 3.04 -17.40
CA SER A 46 -13.04 4.31 -17.03
C SER A 46 -12.31 4.92 -15.82
N PRO A 47 -11.82 6.17 -15.91
CA PRO A 47 -11.19 6.84 -14.76
C PRO A 47 -12.12 6.86 -13.54
N LYS A 48 -13.42 7.06 -13.73
CA LYS A 48 -14.41 7.05 -12.65
C LYS A 48 -14.46 5.70 -11.93
N ALA A 49 -14.39 4.59 -12.65
CA ALA A 49 -14.41 3.25 -12.06
C ALA A 49 -13.10 2.96 -11.30
N SER A 50 -11.96 3.32 -11.89
CA SER A 50 -10.64 3.17 -11.27
C SER A 50 -10.53 3.99 -9.98
N LEU A 51 -10.82 5.28 -10.04
CA LEU A 51 -10.78 6.17 -8.89
C LEU A 51 -11.78 5.76 -7.81
N GLY A 52 -12.99 5.30 -8.20
CA GLY A 52 -13.99 4.80 -7.25
C GLY A 52 -13.48 3.61 -6.43
N MET A 53 -12.76 2.68 -7.06
CA MET A 53 -12.15 1.54 -6.36
C MET A 53 -11.04 1.99 -5.40
N MET A 54 -10.13 2.85 -5.85
CA MET A 54 -9.04 3.37 -5.01
C MET A 54 -9.59 4.16 -3.82
N LYS A 55 -10.62 4.98 -4.07
CA LYS A 55 -11.30 5.75 -3.03
C LYS A 55 -12.00 4.85 -2.00
N ALA A 56 -12.57 3.73 -2.41
CA ALA A 56 -13.19 2.79 -1.46
C ALA A 56 -12.17 2.23 -0.45
N LEU A 57 -10.93 1.95 -0.89
CA LEU A 57 -9.82 1.61 0.02
C LEU A 57 -9.49 2.78 0.94
N GLY A 58 -9.36 3.98 0.41
CA GLY A 58 -9.06 5.19 1.18
C GLY A 58 -10.12 5.49 2.23
N ASP A 59 -11.39 5.44 1.88
CA ASP A 59 -12.52 5.69 2.81
C ASP A 59 -12.56 4.66 3.94
N MET A 60 -12.29 3.40 3.63
CA MET A 60 -12.17 2.34 4.64
C MET A 60 -11.04 2.63 5.63
N LEU A 61 -9.87 3.02 5.12
CA LEU A 61 -8.70 3.33 5.93
C LEU A 61 -8.91 4.59 6.77
N ALA A 62 -9.47 5.65 6.20
CA ALA A 62 -9.75 6.90 6.92
C ALA A 62 -10.76 6.70 8.06
N ASN A 63 -11.74 5.82 7.88
CA ASN A 63 -12.68 5.46 8.95
C ASN A 63 -12.00 4.67 10.09
N LYS A 64 -11.02 3.81 9.79
CA LYS A 64 -10.32 2.99 10.81
C LYS A 64 -9.16 3.73 11.48
N TYR A 65 -8.49 4.60 10.75
CA TYR A 65 -7.26 5.28 11.14
C TYR A 65 -7.35 6.80 10.88
N PRO A 66 -8.32 7.51 11.46
CA PRO A 66 -8.63 8.91 11.11
C PRO A 66 -7.47 9.89 11.37
N ASP A 67 -6.54 9.52 12.27
CA ASP A 67 -5.40 10.36 12.65
C ASP A 67 -4.15 10.11 11.77
N THR A 68 -4.28 9.34 10.69
CA THR A 68 -3.20 9.14 9.72
C THR A 68 -2.87 10.46 9.00
N LYS A 69 -1.60 10.82 9.03
CA LYS A 69 -1.06 12.01 8.34
C LYS A 69 0.09 11.70 7.39
N LEU A 70 0.41 10.42 7.21
CA LEU A 70 1.45 9.98 6.27
C LEU A 70 1.01 8.71 5.56
N VAL A 71 0.98 8.80 4.23
CA VAL A 71 0.75 7.66 3.33
C VAL A 71 1.96 7.50 2.43
N ILE A 72 2.46 6.27 2.32
CA ILE A 72 3.62 5.91 1.50
C ILE A 72 3.17 4.87 0.47
N GLY A 73 3.19 5.23 -0.81
CA GLY A 73 2.87 4.32 -1.91
C GLY A 73 4.12 3.62 -2.45
N PHE A 74 4.00 2.35 -2.83
CA PHE A 74 5.10 1.63 -3.48
C PHE A 74 5.05 1.78 -5.00
N ALA A 75 6.15 2.28 -5.55
CA ALA A 75 6.28 2.43 -6.99
C ALA A 75 6.42 1.05 -7.66
N GLU A 76 5.94 0.96 -8.84
CA GLU A 76 5.31 2.05 -9.59
C GLU A 76 3.78 1.90 -9.59
N THR A 77 3.30 0.71 -9.30
CA THR A 77 1.90 0.31 -9.47
C THR A 77 0.98 0.99 -8.47
N ALA A 78 1.44 1.19 -7.24
CA ALA A 78 0.63 1.80 -6.20
C ALA A 78 0.74 3.34 -6.13
N THR A 79 1.47 3.97 -7.05
CA THR A 79 1.63 5.44 -7.02
C THR A 79 0.29 6.17 -7.07
N ALA A 80 -0.56 5.84 -8.05
CA ALA A 80 -1.90 6.46 -8.14
C ALA A 80 -2.82 6.03 -6.99
N ILE A 81 -2.76 4.74 -6.59
CA ILE A 81 -3.57 4.21 -5.51
C ILE A 81 -3.26 4.95 -4.20
N GLY A 82 -1.97 5.10 -3.87
CA GLY A 82 -1.53 5.80 -2.67
C GLY A 82 -1.97 7.26 -2.62
N ALA A 83 -1.92 7.97 -3.76
CA ALA A 83 -2.37 9.35 -3.86
C ALA A 83 -3.88 9.48 -3.55
N VAL A 84 -4.71 8.63 -4.17
CA VAL A 84 -6.16 8.63 -3.94
C VAL A 84 -6.52 8.18 -2.51
N VAL A 85 -5.78 7.21 -1.95
CA VAL A 85 -5.93 6.81 -0.55
C VAL A 85 -5.61 7.98 0.39
N ALA A 86 -4.53 8.71 0.14
CA ALA A 86 -4.14 9.86 0.96
C ALA A 86 -5.19 10.98 0.93
N GLU A 87 -5.85 11.21 -0.21
CA GLU A 87 -6.94 12.19 -0.36
C GLU A 87 -8.13 11.91 0.56
N SER A 88 -8.36 10.64 0.94
CA SER A 88 -9.45 10.26 1.83
C SER A 88 -9.23 10.65 3.30
N PHE A 89 -8.00 11.00 3.68
CA PHE A 89 -7.65 11.48 5.01
C PHE A 89 -7.83 13.01 5.12
N SER A 90 -7.38 13.57 6.24
CA SER A 90 -7.45 15.04 6.45
C SER A 90 -6.56 15.79 5.44
N SER A 91 -6.85 17.06 5.21
CA SER A 91 -6.03 17.95 4.36
C SER A 91 -4.57 18.12 4.83
N LYS A 92 -4.24 17.62 6.03
CA LYS A 92 -2.87 17.61 6.58
C LYS A 92 -2.14 16.29 6.29
N CYS A 93 -2.78 15.33 5.62
CA CYS A 93 -2.13 14.08 5.23
C CYS A 93 -1.12 14.35 4.12
N VAL A 94 0.09 13.88 4.33
CA VAL A 94 1.17 13.94 3.36
C VAL A 94 1.21 12.61 2.61
N TYR A 95 1.33 12.69 1.30
CA TYR A 95 1.57 11.56 0.43
C TYR A 95 2.97 11.61 -0.16
N ILE A 96 3.67 10.49 -0.11
CA ILE A 96 4.95 10.28 -0.79
C ILE A 96 4.96 8.86 -1.37
N HIS A 97 5.69 8.64 -2.45
CA HIS A 97 5.87 7.29 -2.99
C HIS A 97 7.35 6.96 -3.19
N THR A 98 7.66 5.68 -3.19
CA THR A 98 8.98 5.19 -3.58
C THR A 98 9.20 5.41 -5.08
N THR A 99 10.44 5.43 -5.52
CA THR A 99 10.80 5.58 -6.93
C THR A 99 12.06 4.77 -7.26
N ARG A 100 12.21 4.44 -8.52
CA ARG A 100 13.47 3.88 -9.08
C ARG A 100 14.28 4.93 -9.83
N GLU A 101 13.74 6.14 -9.94
CA GLU A 101 14.38 7.24 -10.65
C GLU A 101 15.23 8.10 -9.72
N ASN A 102 16.28 8.70 -10.28
CA ASN A 102 17.05 9.71 -9.59
C ASN A 102 16.39 11.08 -9.83
N VAL A 103 15.86 11.66 -8.76
CA VAL A 103 15.25 12.99 -8.80
C VAL A 103 16.30 14.03 -8.39
N SER A 104 16.51 15.03 -9.25
CA SER A 104 17.44 16.12 -8.95
C SER A 104 16.93 17.01 -7.82
N GLY A 105 17.86 17.56 -7.03
CA GLY A 105 17.53 18.50 -5.94
C GLY A 105 17.12 17.83 -4.61
N VAL A 106 17.05 16.51 -4.53
CA VAL A 106 16.82 15.78 -3.29
C VAL A 106 18.13 15.67 -2.51
N VAL A 107 18.11 16.08 -1.25
CA VAL A 107 19.29 16.06 -0.37
C VAL A 107 19.41 14.74 0.36
N GLN A 108 18.30 14.15 0.77
CA GLN A 108 18.30 12.90 1.53
C GLN A 108 17.45 11.83 0.84
N TRP A 109 18.05 10.65 0.71
CA TRP A 109 17.41 9.46 0.18
C TRP A 109 17.37 8.35 1.20
N VAL A 110 16.27 7.60 1.22
CA VAL A 110 16.20 6.26 1.82
C VAL A 110 16.24 5.26 0.69
N GLN A 111 17.35 4.56 0.55
CA GLN A 111 17.52 3.52 -0.44
C GLN A 111 17.17 2.17 0.19
N PHE A 112 16.29 1.43 -0.45
CA PHE A 112 15.91 0.10 -0.03
C PHE A 112 16.70 -0.93 -0.82
N MET A 113 17.36 -1.82 -0.09
CA MET A 113 18.20 -2.88 -0.65
C MET A 113 17.44 -4.20 -0.67
N GLU A 114 17.57 -4.97 -1.74
CA GLU A 114 17.12 -6.35 -1.75
C GLU A 114 17.96 -7.23 -0.80
N GLU A 115 17.34 -8.22 -0.16
CA GLU A 115 18.02 -9.15 0.76
C GLU A 115 19.15 -9.94 0.10
N HIS A 116 19.09 -10.18 -1.21
CA HIS A 116 20.00 -11.06 -1.96
C HIS A 116 20.77 -10.36 -3.08
N SER A 117 20.62 -9.06 -3.22
CA SER A 117 21.40 -8.26 -4.18
C SER A 117 21.86 -6.97 -3.54
N HIS A 118 23.03 -6.47 -3.95
CA HIS A 118 23.50 -5.15 -3.52
C HIS A 118 22.94 -4.01 -4.39
N ALA A 119 21.94 -4.32 -5.23
CA ALA A 119 21.29 -3.32 -6.05
C ALA A 119 20.20 -2.58 -5.24
N THR A 120 20.13 -1.27 -5.40
CA THR A 120 19.03 -0.47 -4.87
C THR A 120 17.76 -0.80 -5.63
N GLU A 121 16.78 -1.37 -4.96
CA GLU A 121 15.52 -1.76 -5.57
C GLU A 121 14.61 -0.55 -5.78
N GLN A 122 14.49 0.25 -4.74
CA GLN A 122 13.68 1.47 -4.74
C GLN A 122 14.28 2.50 -3.78
N SER A 123 13.90 3.75 -3.96
CA SER A 123 14.30 4.86 -3.09
C SER A 123 13.10 5.67 -2.65
N LEU A 124 13.20 6.31 -1.50
CA LEU A 124 12.22 7.24 -0.98
C LEU A 124 12.90 8.57 -0.67
N VAL A 125 12.29 9.69 -1.03
CA VAL A 125 12.79 11.02 -0.65
C VAL A 125 12.73 11.15 0.87
N GLY A 126 13.87 11.42 1.49
CA GLY A 126 14.02 11.46 2.94
C GLY A 126 13.85 12.86 3.55
N ASP A 127 13.84 13.89 2.72
CA ASP A 127 13.68 15.28 3.17
C ASP A 127 12.35 15.45 3.90
N ASN A 128 12.38 15.97 5.11
CA ASN A 128 11.21 16.11 6.00
C ASN A 128 10.52 14.81 6.48
N LEU A 129 10.94 13.62 6.04
CA LEU A 129 10.29 12.35 6.40
C LEU A 129 10.27 12.13 7.93
N SER A 130 11.33 12.51 8.63
CA SER A 130 11.40 12.45 10.10
C SER A 130 10.30 13.28 10.77
N ALA A 131 10.03 14.49 10.26
CA ALA A 131 8.99 15.37 10.77
C ALA A 131 7.60 14.80 10.49
N TRP A 132 7.35 14.29 9.30
CA TRP A 132 6.07 13.67 8.93
C TRP A 132 5.77 12.43 9.77
N ILE A 133 6.75 11.54 9.98
CA ILE A 133 6.60 10.38 10.85
C ILE A 133 6.28 10.83 12.29
N SER A 134 6.94 11.87 12.78
CA SER A 134 6.69 12.37 14.14
C SER A 134 5.30 12.95 14.32
N ALA A 135 4.73 13.55 13.27
CA ALA A 135 3.43 14.24 13.29
C ALA A 135 2.21 13.31 13.16
N THR A 136 2.40 12.03 12.91
CA THR A 136 1.31 11.06 12.70
C THR A 136 1.27 10.00 13.79
N ASP A 137 0.10 9.42 14.07
CA ASP A 137 -0.05 8.27 14.97
C ASP A 137 0.01 6.94 14.22
N SER A 138 -0.35 6.96 12.94
CA SER A 138 -0.25 5.81 12.06
C SER A 138 0.36 6.18 10.71
N VAL A 139 1.10 5.24 10.13
CA VAL A 139 1.64 5.34 8.76
C VAL A 139 0.99 4.27 7.92
N VAL A 140 0.42 4.66 6.80
CA VAL A 140 -0.21 3.74 5.85
C VAL A 140 0.74 3.52 4.66
N PHE A 141 1.13 2.28 4.47
CA PHE A 141 1.90 1.83 3.29
C PHE A 141 0.93 1.21 2.29
N VAL A 142 0.97 1.66 1.04
CA VAL A 142 0.02 1.25 0.00
C VAL A 142 0.72 0.50 -1.10
N ASP A 143 0.21 -0.70 -1.41
CA ASP A 143 0.60 -1.47 -2.58
C ASP A 143 -0.64 -1.87 -3.39
N ASP A 144 -0.47 -2.32 -4.62
CA ASP A 144 -1.58 -2.85 -5.43
C ASP A 144 -1.96 -4.28 -4.99
N GLU A 145 -0.95 -5.10 -4.70
CA GLU A 145 -1.11 -6.49 -4.26
C GLU A 145 -0.07 -6.83 -3.20
N ILE A 146 -0.50 -7.39 -2.08
CA ILE A 146 0.39 -7.98 -1.09
C ILE A 146 0.27 -9.50 -1.15
N SER A 147 1.37 -10.18 -1.50
CA SER A 147 1.42 -11.64 -1.61
C SER A 147 2.06 -12.30 -0.38
N THR A 148 3.35 -12.12 -0.16
CA THR A 148 4.05 -12.63 1.03
C THR A 148 4.33 -11.54 2.06
N GLY A 149 4.27 -10.28 1.66
CA GLY A 149 4.64 -9.14 2.48
C GLY A 149 6.15 -8.98 2.75
N LYS A 150 7.02 -9.82 2.19
CA LYS A 150 8.47 -9.78 2.44
C LYS A 150 9.10 -8.44 2.07
N THR A 151 8.89 -7.99 0.83
CA THR A 151 9.43 -6.70 0.36
C THR A 151 8.96 -5.55 1.23
N LEU A 152 7.65 -5.52 1.54
CA LEU A 152 7.04 -4.52 2.41
C LEU A 152 7.68 -4.53 3.81
N THR A 153 7.81 -5.70 4.44
CA THR A 153 8.42 -5.85 5.76
C THR A 153 9.87 -5.38 5.75
N ASN A 154 10.65 -5.80 4.75
CA ASN A 154 12.05 -5.38 4.62
C ASN A 154 12.17 -3.84 4.53
N MET A 155 11.35 -3.20 3.72
CA MET A 155 11.36 -1.74 3.58
C MET A 155 10.94 -1.04 4.87
N ILE A 156 9.93 -1.53 5.57
CA ILE A 156 9.49 -0.99 6.86
C ILE A 156 10.58 -1.13 7.92
N GLU A 157 11.26 -2.26 8.00
CA GLU A 157 12.35 -2.46 8.96
C GLU A 157 13.54 -1.55 8.67
N GLN A 158 13.91 -1.34 7.42
CA GLN A 158 14.93 -0.36 7.03
C GLN A 158 14.52 1.06 7.41
N LEU A 159 13.23 1.42 7.23
CA LEU A 159 12.72 2.71 7.69
C LEU A 159 12.73 2.84 9.23
N LYS A 160 12.34 1.80 9.97
CA LYS A 160 12.42 1.77 11.45
C LYS A 160 13.85 1.90 11.96
N TYR A 161 14.82 1.36 11.22
CA TYR A 161 16.23 1.51 11.54
C TYR A 161 16.68 2.97 11.35
N LYS A 162 16.36 3.58 10.22
CA LYS A 162 16.73 4.96 9.89
C LYS A 162 15.94 6.01 10.68
N TYR A 163 14.68 5.72 10.97
CA TYR A 163 13.76 6.61 11.71
C TYR A 163 13.15 5.87 12.91
N PRO A 164 13.88 5.79 14.05
CA PRO A 164 13.45 5.01 15.22
C PRO A 164 12.07 5.38 15.77
N GLN A 165 11.63 6.64 15.60
CA GLN A 165 10.28 7.09 15.99
C GLN A 165 9.17 6.32 15.26
N LEU A 166 9.43 5.70 14.12
CA LEU A 166 8.47 4.86 13.42
C LEU A 166 8.07 3.61 14.23
N LYS A 167 8.95 3.14 15.15
CA LYS A 167 8.69 1.97 15.99
C LYS A 167 7.50 2.17 16.95
N SER A 168 7.19 3.41 17.30
CA SER A 168 6.07 3.75 18.18
C SER A 168 4.77 4.02 17.42
N LYS A 169 4.79 3.99 16.09
CA LYS A 169 3.64 4.28 15.26
C LYS A 169 2.89 3.00 14.88
N LYS A 170 1.59 3.12 14.67
CA LYS A 170 0.82 2.04 14.06
C LYS A 170 1.20 1.92 12.59
N ILE A 171 1.62 0.74 12.18
CA ILE A 171 1.99 0.44 10.79
C ILE A 171 0.84 -0.29 10.12
N VAL A 172 0.31 0.29 9.06
CA VAL A 172 -0.78 -0.29 8.27
C VAL A 172 -0.28 -0.55 6.86
N ALA A 173 -0.39 -1.79 6.42
CA ALA A 173 -0.14 -2.20 5.03
C ALA A 173 -1.48 -2.36 4.33
N ALA A 174 -1.72 -1.53 3.32
CA ALA A 174 -2.99 -1.48 2.61
C ALA A 174 -2.83 -1.90 1.16
N SER A 175 -3.77 -2.68 0.62
CA SER A 175 -3.73 -3.10 -0.78
C SER A 175 -5.14 -3.25 -1.37
N LEU A 176 -5.21 -3.22 -2.70
CA LEU A 176 -6.44 -3.60 -3.41
C LEU A 176 -6.68 -5.11 -3.30
N LEU A 177 -5.59 -5.88 -3.39
CA LEU A 177 -5.62 -7.34 -3.33
C LEU A 177 -4.67 -7.86 -2.25
N ASN A 178 -5.17 -8.71 -1.36
CA ASN A 178 -4.36 -9.42 -0.38
C ASN A 178 -4.37 -10.92 -0.70
N ARG A 179 -3.16 -11.50 -0.85
CA ARG A 179 -2.93 -12.94 -1.06
C ARG A 179 -2.01 -13.54 -0.02
N VAL A 180 -1.88 -12.85 1.09
CA VAL A 180 -1.02 -13.28 2.20
C VAL A 180 -1.59 -14.56 2.80
N SER A 181 -0.77 -15.61 2.89
CA SER A 181 -1.11 -16.85 3.58
C SER A 181 -1.29 -16.60 5.09
N GLU A 182 -1.99 -17.48 5.78
CA GLU A 182 -2.12 -17.37 7.25
C GLU A 182 -0.76 -17.38 7.97
N GLU A 183 0.21 -18.12 7.44
CA GLU A 183 1.57 -18.16 7.98
C GLU A 183 2.28 -16.82 7.83
N ASP A 184 2.22 -16.21 6.63
CA ASP A 184 2.86 -14.93 6.39
C ASP A 184 2.11 -13.79 7.08
N GLU A 185 0.78 -13.88 7.23
CA GLU A 185 -0.02 -12.93 8.01
C GLU A 185 0.42 -12.91 9.48
N ARG A 186 0.67 -14.07 10.09
CA ARG A 186 1.24 -14.16 11.44
C ARG A 186 2.62 -13.49 11.55
N LYS A 187 3.46 -13.63 10.52
CA LYS A 187 4.77 -12.95 10.47
C LYS A 187 4.61 -11.43 10.41
N LEU A 188 3.69 -10.93 9.59
CA LEU A 188 3.39 -9.49 9.49
C LEU A 188 2.86 -8.94 10.83
N ILE A 189 1.93 -9.63 11.47
CA ILE A 189 1.41 -9.26 12.79
C ILE A 189 2.53 -9.22 13.83
N THR A 190 3.43 -10.23 13.83
CA THR A 190 4.59 -10.28 14.73
C THR A 190 5.55 -9.11 14.50
N ALA A 191 5.70 -8.65 13.24
CA ALA A 191 6.45 -7.45 12.90
C ALA A 191 5.71 -6.13 13.23
N GLY A 192 4.51 -6.21 13.82
CA GLY A 192 3.69 -5.06 14.18
C GLY A 192 3.00 -4.39 12.98
N ILE A 193 2.78 -5.14 11.90
CA ILE A 193 2.15 -4.66 10.66
C ILE A 193 0.71 -5.17 10.58
N VAL A 194 -0.24 -4.27 10.46
CA VAL A 194 -1.66 -4.59 10.23
C VAL A 194 -1.97 -4.55 8.75
N CYS A 195 -2.58 -5.60 8.21
CA CYS A 195 -2.99 -5.65 6.80
C CYS A 195 -4.44 -5.23 6.63
N GLU A 196 -4.67 -4.30 5.69
CA GLU A 196 -6.00 -3.85 5.27
C GLU A 196 -6.12 -3.99 3.75
N TYR A 197 -7.30 -4.38 3.26
CA TYR A 197 -7.47 -4.70 1.84
C TYR A 197 -8.92 -4.56 1.39
N LEU A 198 -9.13 -4.39 0.08
CA LEU A 198 -10.46 -4.48 -0.51
C LEU A 198 -10.88 -5.94 -0.76
N LEU A 199 -9.98 -6.77 -1.24
CA LEU A 199 -10.23 -8.18 -1.53
C LEU A 199 -9.11 -9.06 -0.96
N LYS A 200 -9.48 -10.14 -0.26
CA LYS A 200 -8.57 -11.23 0.14
C LYS A 200 -8.88 -12.48 -0.66
N LEU A 201 -7.84 -13.19 -1.11
CA LEU A 201 -7.88 -14.50 -1.75
C LEU A 201 -7.27 -15.57 -0.86
#